data_6a23c0a3a238153194bb0554fa2879bb
#
_entry.id   6a23c0a3a238153194bb0554fa2879bb
#
_cell.length_a   1.000
_cell.length_b   1.000
_cell.length_c   1.000
_cell.angle_alpha   90.00
_cell.angle_beta   90.00
_cell.angle_gamma   90.00
#
_symmetry.space_group_name_H-M   'P 1'
#
loop_
_entity.id
_entity.type
_entity.pdbx_description
1 polymer ?
#
loop_
_entity_poly.entity_id
_entity_poly.type
_entity_poly.pdbx_seq_one_letter_code
_entity_poly.pdbx_strand_id
1 'polypeptide(L)'
;MASNQEVLQPTPSGTSSTVLQMKHVWNVQDENMKKSGASQGQSASELISKRISDLEDWRGETLSRMRQLIKETDPAVVEEWKWMTPVWSHDGIICTGESYKSHVKLTFARGASLKDPARLFNSSLDGNVRRAIDIHEGEEVDESAFKALVRQAIALNGSGKSQPSK
;
A
#
# COMPACT_ATOMS: atom_id res chain seq x y z
N MET A 1 2.38 62.56 -2.62
CA MET A 1 2.19 62.06 -2.62
C MET A 1 2.21 60.98 -2.57
N ALA A 2 2.27 60.67 -2.58
CA ALA A 2 2.29 59.72 -2.55
C ALA A 2 2.08 58.78 -2.26
N SER A 3 1.97 58.58 -2.14
CA SER A 3 1.82 57.72 -1.90
C SER A 3 1.67 56.71 -1.94
N ASN A 4 1.55 56.48 -1.89
CA ASN A 4 1.41 55.53 -1.86
C ASN A 4 1.57 54.53 -1.86
N GLN A 5 1.62 54.36 -1.77
CA GLN A 5 1.74 53.50 -1.82
C GLN A 5 1.67 52.54 -1.54
N GLU A 6 1.47 52.25 -1.35
CA GLU A 6 1.38 51.37 -1.09
C GLU A 6 1.20 50.48 -1.15
N VAL A 7 1.11 50.44 -1.26
CA VAL A 7 0.82 49.63 -1.22
C VAL A 7 0.87 48.65 -1.29
N LEU A 8 0.91 48.46 -1.32
CA LEU A 8 0.74 47.51 -1.35
C LEU A 8 0.93 46.54 -0.99
N GLN A 9 0.91 46.35 -0.72
CA GLN A 9 1.03 45.45 -0.32
C GLN A 9 0.72 44.63 -0.30
N PRO A 10 0.56 44.37 -0.29
CA PRO A 10 0.33 43.52 -0.04
C PRO A 10 0.26 42.58 -0.33
N THR A 11 0.11 42.34 -0.33
CA THR A 11 -0.07 41.59 -0.61
C THR A 11 0.32 40.66 -0.70
N PRO A 12 0.53 40.45 -0.98
CA PRO A 12 1.07 39.46 -1.29
C PRO A 12 1.17 38.59 -0.34
N SER A 13 1.35 38.83 0.31
CA SER A 13 1.36 38.08 1.32
C SER A 13 0.38 37.07 1.24
N GLY A 14 -0.55 37.31 0.62
CA GLY A 14 -1.56 36.37 0.59
C GLY A 14 -1.11 35.05 0.14
N THR A 15 -0.29 34.96 -0.73
CA THR A 15 0.13 33.72 -1.22
C THR A 15 0.81 32.95 -0.20
N SER A 16 1.62 33.50 0.55
CA SER A 16 2.32 32.77 1.53
C SER A 16 1.35 32.26 2.49
N SER A 17 0.36 32.99 2.79
CA SER A 17 -0.56 32.56 3.75
C SER A 17 -1.23 31.34 3.30
N THR A 18 -1.50 31.20 2.10
CA THR A 18 -2.19 30.06 1.60
C THR A 18 -1.41 28.82 1.85
N VAL A 19 -0.18 28.86 1.66
CA VAL A 19 0.62 27.71 1.86
C VAL A 19 0.61 27.35 3.31
N LEU A 20 0.69 28.28 4.16
CA LEU A 20 0.68 28.01 5.53
C LEU A 20 -0.62 27.42 5.95
N GLN A 21 -1.67 27.82 5.40
CA GLN A 21 -2.89 27.28 5.75
C GLN A 21 -2.98 25.86 5.44
N MET A 22 -2.43 25.43 4.40
CA MET A 22 -2.49 24.06 4.07
C MET A 22 -1.78 23.25 5.09
N LYS A 23 -0.69 23.70 5.56
CA LYS A 23 0.02 22.98 6.53
C LYS A 23 -0.74 22.97 7.79
N HIS A 24 -1.40 24.01 8.09
CA HIS A 24 -2.14 24.09 9.29
C HIS A 24 -3.23 23.06 9.31
N VAL A 25 -3.85 22.88 8.23
CA VAL A 25 -4.93 21.93 8.15
C VAL A 25 -4.40 20.57 8.44
N TRP A 26 -3.23 20.25 8.03
CA TRP A 26 -2.67 18.98 8.30
C TRP A 26 -2.52 18.79 9.75
N ASN A 27 -2.07 19.71 10.48
CA ASN A 27 -1.90 19.58 11.87
C ASN A 27 -3.17 19.28 12.57
N VAL A 28 -4.20 19.91 12.21
CA VAL A 28 -5.45 19.70 12.84
C VAL A 28 -5.85 18.29 12.68
N GLN A 29 -5.67 17.73 11.55
CA GLN A 29 -6.00 16.42 11.35
C GLN A 29 -5.17 15.49 12.11
N ASP A 30 -3.97 15.77 12.27
CA ASP A 30 -3.12 14.91 13.01
C ASP A 30 -3.61 14.67 14.37
N GLU A 31 -4.18 15.61 14.99
CA GLU A 31 -4.61 15.41 16.27
C GLU A 31 -5.61 14.36 16.35
N ASN A 32 -6.46 14.27 15.50
CA ASN A 32 -7.43 13.28 15.55
C ASN A 32 -6.85 12.00 15.30
N MET A 33 -5.90 11.91 14.57
CA MET A 33 -5.36 10.68 14.27
C MET A 33 -4.84 9.95 15.36
N LYS A 34 -4.47 10.50 16.35
CA LYS A 34 -3.95 9.78 17.38
C LYS A 34 -4.84 8.80 17.89
N LYS A 35 -6.05 9.01 17.88
CA LYS A 35 -6.91 8.12 18.37
C LYS A 35 -6.90 6.84 17.79
N SER A 36 -6.96 6.68 16.62
CA SER A 36 -7.05 5.40 16.06
C SER A 36 -5.74 4.89 15.85
N GLY A 37 -4.83 5.52 16.24
CA GLY A 37 -3.56 5.02 16.08
C GLY A 37 -3.19 5.06 14.70
N ALA A 38 -4.00 4.97 13.88
CA ALA A 38 -3.63 4.89 12.62
C ALA A 38 -3.71 6.16 12.20
N SER A 39 -3.59 6.49 11.35
CA SER A 39 -3.67 7.61 10.96
C SER A 39 -4.96 8.05 10.87
N GLN A 40 -5.52 8.55 11.71
CA GLN A 40 -6.67 8.95 11.64
C GLN A 40 -6.80 9.91 10.65
N GLY A 41 -7.59 10.16 9.84
CA GLY A 41 -7.71 11.08 8.81
C GLY A 41 -7.14 10.58 7.52
N GLN A 42 -6.37 9.54 7.55
CA GLN A 42 -5.82 9.00 6.34
C GLN A 42 -6.25 7.57 6.16
N SER A 43 -6.71 7.24 4.99
CA SER A 43 -7.16 5.87 4.76
C SER A 43 -5.94 4.99 4.51
N ALA A 44 -6.15 3.72 4.55
CA ALA A 44 -5.08 2.78 4.26
C ALA A 44 -4.57 3.01 2.85
N SER A 45 -5.45 3.27 1.90
CA SER A 45 -5.03 3.53 0.54
C SER A 45 -4.13 4.75 0.44
N GLU A 46 -4.42 5.76 1.22
CA GLU A 46 -3.58 6.95 1.22
C GLU A 46 -2.22 6.67 1.81
N LEU A 47 -2.18 5.86 2.86
CA LEU A 47 -0.90 5.52 3.47
C LEU A 47 -0.06 4.68 2.52
N ILE A 48 -0.69 3.78 1.79
CA ILE A 48 0.01 2.97 0.81
C ILE A 48 0.53 3.86 -0.31
N SER A 49 -0.29 4.80 -0.77
CA SER A 49 0.14 5.71 -1.82
C SER A 49 1.33 6.55 -1.34
N LYS A 50 1.30 6.96 -0.08
CA LYS A 50 2.37 7.74 0.46
C LYS A 50 3.64 6.89 0.54
N ARG A 51 3.53 5.63 0.97
CA ARG A 51 4.68 4.77 1.05
C ARG A 51 5.33 4.60 -0.34
N ILE A 52 4.52 4.40 -1.35
CA ILE A 52 5.01 4.24 -2.70
C ILE A 52 5.71 5.50 -3.15
N SER A 53 5.11 6.64 -2.89
CA SER A 53 5.67 7.91 -3.29
C SER A 53 6.99 8.19 -2.59
N ASP A 54 7.08 7.85 -1.33
CA ASP A 54 8.28 8.13 -0.55
C ASP A 54 9.49 7.31 -0.99
N LEU A 55 9.26 6.19 -1.66
CA LEU A 55 10.37 5.36 -2.08
C LEU A 55 11.17 6.04 -3.20
N GLU A 56 10.48 6.78 -4.08
CA GLU A 56 11.16 7.54 -5.11
C GLU A 56 12.17 6.81 -5.99
N ASP A 57 12.03 5.55 -6.15
CA ASP A 57 12.91 4.80 -7.02
C ASP A 57 12.16 3.57 -7.55
N TRP A 58 12.89 2.63 -8.14
CA TRP A 58 12.29 1.45 -8.75
C TRP A 58 11.40 0.65 -7.79
N ARG A 59 11.68 0.74 -6.50
CA ARG A 59 10.87 -0.01 -5.53
C ARG A 59 9.46 0.54 -5.49
N GLY A 60 9.32 1.87 -5.61
CA GLY A 60 8.01 2.49 -5.63
C GLY A 60 7.25 2.05 -6.86
N GLU A 61 7.91 2.00 -8.00
CA GLU A 61 7.27 1.60 -9.24
C GLU A 61 6.85 0.15 -9.15
N THR A 62 7.71 -0.70 -8.61
CA THR A 62 7.41 -2.10 -8.46
C THR A 62 6.22 -2.31 -7.54
N LEU A 63 6.24 -1.68 -6.39
CA LEU A 63 5.16 -1.83 -5.42
C LEU A 63 3.84 -1.30 -6.00
N SER A 64 3.91 -0.21 -6.73
CA SER A 64 2.75 0.36 -7.36
C SER A 64 2.16 -0.61 -8.38
N ARG A 65 3.01 -1.26 -9.15
CA ARG A 65 2.56 -2.19 -10.16
C ARG A 65 1.90 -3.41 -9.50
N MET A 66 2.51 -3.93 -8.45
CA MET A 66 1.95 -5.08 -7.77
C MET A 66 0.59 -4.73 -7.15
N ARG A 67 0.48 -3.52 -6.60
CA ARG A 67 -0.77 -3.06 -6.04
C ARG A 67 -1.85 -3.05 -7.11
N GLN A 68 -1.51 -2.55 -8.27
CA GLN A 68 -2.44 -2.48 -9.37
C GLN A 68 -2.91 -3.87 -9.78
N LEU A 69 -1.99 -4.82 -9.89
CA LEU A 69 -2.34 -6.17 -10.28
C LEU A 69 -3.27 -6.82 -9.27
N ILE A 70 -3.02 -6.60 -8.00
CA ILE A 70 -3.86 -7.16 -6.95
C ILE A 70 -5.28 -6.61 -7.08
N LYS A 71 -5.39 -5.29 -7.27
CA LYS A 71 -6.70 -4.68 -7.35
C LYS A 71 -7.42 -5.06 -8.64
N GLU A 72 -6.69 -5.31 -9.70
CA GLU A 72 -7.31 -5.73 -10.95
C GLU A 72 -7.86 -7.14 -10.85
N THR A 73 -7.30 -7.93 -9.96
CA THR A 73 -7.73 -9.31 -9.82
C THR A 73 -9.15 -9.38 -9.25
N ASP A 74 -9.44 -8.55 -8.29
CA ASP A 74 -10.77 -8.52 -7.70
C ASP A 74 -11.00 -7.15 -7.08
N PRO A 75 -11.97 -6.40 -7.55
CA PRO A 75 -12.22 -5.07 -7.04
C PRO A 75 -12.69 -5.06 -5.58
N ALA A 76 -13.08 -6.21 -5.05
CA ALA A 76 -13.49 -6.29 -3.67
C ALA A 76 -12.33 -6.42 -2.70
N VAL A 77 -11.11 -6.48 -3.20
CA VAL A 77 -9.94 -6.54 -2.33
C VAL A 77 -9.86 -5.25 -1.53
N VAL A 78 -9.62 -5.39 -0.24
CA VAL A 78 -9.52 -4.26 0.66
C VAL A 78 -8.06 -3.96 0.96
N GLU A 79 -7.72 -2.69 0.94
CA GLU A 79 -6.37 -2.28 1.29
C GLU A 79 -6.34 -1.92 2.76
N GLU A 80 -5.35 -2.41 3.48
CA GLU A 80 -5.20 -2.13 4.88
C GLU A 80 -3.78 -1.67 5.17
N TRP A 81 -3.60 -1.08 6.32
CA TRP A 81 -2.27 -0.64 6.74
C TRP A 81 -2.03 -1.26 8.11
N LYS A 82 -1.16 -2.26 8.14
CA LYS A 82 -0.86 -2.95 9.38
C LYS A 82 0.62 -3.12 9.51
N TRP A 83 1.10 -3.04 10.70
CA TRP A 83 2.54 -3.22 10.97
C TRP A 83 3.40 -2.29 10.10
N MET A 84 2.89 -1.10 9.85
CA MET A 84 3.58 -0.08 9.06
C MET A 84 3.78 -0.56 7.61
N THR A 85 2.92 -1.39 7.12
CA THR A 85 3.07 -2.03 5.83
C THR A 85 1.77 -2.14 5.07
N PRO A 86 1.79 -2.03 3.75
CA PRO A 86 0.61 -2.27 2.95
C PRO A 86 0.16 -3.71 3.09
N VAL A 87 -1.14 -3.91 3.24
CA VAL A 87 -1.72 -5.24 3.36
C VAL A 87 -2.95 -5.29 2.47
N TRP A 88 -3.15 -6.38 1.76
CA TRP A 88 -4.31 -6.57 0.93
C TRP A 88 -5.08 -7.78 1.44
N SER A 89 -6.38 -7.61 1.60
CA SER A 89 -7.23 -8.63 2.21
C SER A 89 -8.52 -8.85 1.45
N HIS A 90 -9.04 -10.05 1.56
CA HIS A 90 -10.36 -10.38 1.04
C HIS A 90 -10.72 -11.65 1.80
N ASP A 91 -11.61 -11.53 2.76
CA ASP A 91 -11.99 -12.61 3.67
C ASP A 91 -10.75 -13.12 4.43
N GLY A 92 -9.81 -12.24 4.67
CA GLY A 92 -8.57 -12.60 5.35
C GLY A 92 -7.43 -12.02 4.57
N ILE A 93 -6.26 -12.00 5.13
CA ILE A 93 -5.11 -11.42 4.45
C ILE A 93 -4.69 -12.25 3.24
N ILE A 94 -4.48 -11.56 2.12
CA ILE A 94 -3.97 -12.19 0.93
C ILE A 94 -2.46 -12.08 1.00
N CYS A 95 -1.96 -10.87 1.05
CA CYS A 95 -0.52 -10.66 1.10
C CYS A 95 -0.16 -9.28 1.65
N THR A 96 1.10 -9.12 1.98
CA THR A 96 1.62 -7.85 2.44
C THR A 96 2.68 -7.41 1.45
N GLY A 97 2.95 -6.12 1.37
CA GLY A 97 3.98 -5.60 0.48
C GLY A 97 5.00 -4.81 1.27
N GLU A 98 6.21 -5.31 1.32
CA GLU A 98 7.27 -4.64 2.05
C GLU A 98 8.35 -4.17 1.10
N SER A 99 9.02 -3.09 1.45
CA SER A 99 10.11 -2.62 0.62
C SER A 99 11.36 -2.58 1.46
N TYR A 100 12.39 -3.25 0.98
CA TYR A 100 13.67 -3.29 1.64
C TYR A 100 14.67 -2.56 0.73
N LYS A 101 15.88 -2.41 1.19
CA LYS A 101 16.87 -1.70 0.42
C LYS A 101 17.10 -2.32 -0.94
N SER A 102 17.15 -3.59 -1.02
CA SER A 102 17.49 -4.29 -2.24
C SER A 102 16.34 -4.94 -2.97
N HIS A 103 15.18 -4.97 -2.41
CA HIS A 103 14.07 -5.65 -3.06
C HIS A 103 12.71 -5.27 -2.48
N VAL A 104 11.68 -5.60 -3.23
CA VAL A 104 10.33 -5.46 -2.76
C VAL A 104 9.87 -6.88 -2.48
N LYS A 105 9.22 -7.11 -1.36
CA LYS A 105 8.78 -8.43 -0.98
C LYS A 105 7.26 -8.51 -0.87
N LEU A 106 6.67 -9.45 -1.55
CA LEU A 106 5.23 -9.69 -1.43
C LEU A 106 5.10 -11.01 -0.67
N THR A 107 4.57 -10.99 0.53
CA THR A 107 4.44 -12.19 1.34
C THR A 107 2.99 -12.62 1.37
N PHE A 108 2.73 -13.81 0.85
CA PHE A 108 1.39 -14.34 0.83
C PHE A 108 1.15 -15.10 2.13
N ALA A 109 0.13 -14.67 2.85
CA ALA A 109 -0.15 -15.20 4.19
C ALA A 109 -0.35 -16.70 4.20
N ARG A 110 -0.94 -17.25 3.17
CA ARG A 110 -1.14 -18.69 3.09
C ARG A 110 -0.47 -19.28 1.85
N GLY A 111 0.66 -18.70 1.50
CA GLY A 111 1.35 -19.08 0.27
C GLY A 111 1.67 -20.54 0.14
N ALA A 112 1.96 -21.22 1.26
CA ALA A 112 2.32 -22.62 1.21
C ALA A 112 1.18 -23.50 0.70
N SER A 113 -0.05 -22.99 0.75
CA SER A 113 -1.20 -23.76 0.29
C SER A 113 -1.58 -23.41 -1.15
N LEU A 114 -0.84 -22.57 -1.79
CA LEU A 114 -1.17 -22.15 -3.14
C LEU A 114 -0.34 -22.91 -4.17
N LYS A 115 -0.89 -23.09 -5.36
CA LYS A 115 -0.16 -23.75 -6.41
C LYS A 115 0.61 -22.70 -7.15
N ASP A 116 1.86 -22.92 -7.37
CA ASP A 116 2.73 -21.95 -7.99
C ASP A 116 3.50 -22.57 -9.14
N PRO A 117 2.82 -22.94 -10.22
CA PRO A 117 3.49 -23.61 -11.31
C PRO A 117 4.53 -22.73 -12.00
N ALA A 118 4.38 -21.41 -11.92
CA ALA A 118 5.34 -20.52 -12.53
C ALA A 118 6.53 -20.25 -11.63
N ARG A 119 6.50 -20.85 -10.42
CA ARG A 119 7.58 -20.66 -9.47
C ARG A 119 7.88 -19.24 -9.13
N LEU A 120 6.85 -18.48 -8.85
CA LEU A 120 7.04 -17.10 -8.45
C LEU A 120 7.58 -16.98 -7.04
N PHE A 121 7.19 -17.89 -6.15
CA PHE A 121 7.66 -17.80 -4.79
C PHE A 121 9.16 -18.16 -4.76
N ASN A 122 9.95 -17.23 -4.30
CA ASN A 122 11.39 -17.44 -4.24
C ASN A 122 11.97 -17.07 -2.88
N SER A 123 11.12 -16.89 -1.89
CA SER A 123 11.57 -16.50 -0.58
C SER A 123 10.63 -17.10 0.46
N SER A 124 11.07 -17.23 1.68
CA SER A 124 10.30 -17.82 2.77
C SER A 124 9.86 -19.23 2.42
N LEU A 125 10.68 -19.94 1.71
CA LEU A 125 10.30 -21.25 1.23
C LEU A 125 10.25 -22.34 2.29
N ASP A 126 10.87 -22.09 3.42
CA ASP A 126 10.85 -23.07 4.49
C ASP A 126 9.68 -22.92 5.42
N GLY A 127 8.87 -21.89 5.24
CA GLY A 127 7.77 -21.67 6.14
C GLY A 127 6.66 -22.66 5.94
N ASN A 128 5.92 -22.98 6.97
CA ASN A 128 4.82 -23.89 6.86
C ASN A 128 3.56 -23.24 6.31
N VAL A 129 3.48 -21.93 6.35
CA VAL A 129 2.28 -21.23 5.95
C VAL A 129 2.55 -20.15 4.92
N ARG A 130 3.56 -19.34 5.15
CA ARG A 130 3.85 -18.24 4.26
C ARG A 130 4.81 -18.56 3.15
N ARG A 131 4.68 -17.80 2.06
CA ARG A 131 5.64 -17.85 0.97
C ARG A 131 5.76 -16.44 0.46
N ALA A 132 6.89 -16.08 -0.09
CA ALA A 132 7.08 -14.72 -0.55
C ALA A 132 7.74 -14.64 -1.91
N ILE A 133 7.54 -13.50 -2.57
CA ILE A 133 8.17 -13.21 -3.83
C ILE A 133 9.05 -12.00 -3.57
N ASP A 134 10.34 -12.15 -3.77
CA ASP A 134 11.28 -11.05 -3.67
C ASP A 134 11.53 -10.58 -5.07
N ILE A 135 11.34 -9.28 -5.32
CA ILE A 135 11.54 -8.69 -6.64
C ILE A 135 12.68 -7.68 -6.54
N HIS A 136 13.73 -7.91 -7.30
CA HIS A 136 14.90 -7.02 -7.28
C HIS A 136 14.84 -6.07 -8.46
N GLU A 137 15.68 -5.07 -8.44
CA GLU A 137 15.67 -4.06 -9.46
C GLU A 137 15.84 -4.69 -10.83
N GLY A 138 15.00 -4.33 -11.76
CA GLY A 138 15.09 -4.86 -13.11
C GLY A 138 14.38 -6.18 -13.35
N GLU A 139 13.91 -6.82 -12.28
CA GLU A 139 13.23 -8.08 -12.46
C GLU A 139 11.77 -7.84 -12.78
N GLU A 140 11.22 -8.69 -13.61
CA GLU A 140 9.84 -8.57 -13.97
C GLU A 140 9.08 -9.76 -13.46
N VAL A 141 7.87 -9.58 -13.03
CA VAL A 141 7.05 -10.65 -12.54
C VAL A 141 6.04 -11.03 -13.61
N ASP A 142 5.82 -12.31 -13.79
CA ASP A 142 4.81 -12.79 -14.72
C ASP A 142 3.47 -12.34 -14.16
N GLU A 143 2.87 -11.36 -14.76
CA GLU A 143 1.65 -10.75 -14.23
C GLU A 143 0.47 -11.69 -14.18
N SER A 144 0.36 -12.51 -15.19
CA SER A 144 -0.72 -13.44 -15.27
C SER A 144 -0.60 -14.46 -14.16
N ALA A 145 0.61 -14.95 -13.93
CA ALA A 145 0.86 -15.92 -12.87
C ALA A 145 0.64 -15.29 -11.50
N PHE A 146 1.03 -14.02 -11.36
CA PHE A 146 0.84 -13.33 -10.09
C PHE A 146 -0.65 -13.18 -9.80
N LYS A 147 -1.44 -12.80 -10.78
CA LYS A 147 -2.86 -12.66 -10.60
C LYS A 147 -3.50 -14.00 -10.26
N ALA A 148 -2.98 -15.07 -10.83
CA ALA A 148 -3.49 -16.39 -10.52
C ALA A 148 -3.26 -16.75 -9.05
N LEU A 149 -2.10 -16.36 -8.50
CA LEU A 149 -1.84 -16.59 -7.10
C LEU A 149 -2.80 -15.77 -6.23
N VAL A 150 -3.06 -14.54 -6.61
CA VAL A 150 -3.97 -13.70 -5.85
C VAL A 150 -5.37 -14.32 -5.86
N ARG A 151 -5.83 -14.82 -7.01
CA ARG A 151 -7.14 -15.43 -7.09
C ARG A 151 -7.22 -16.67 -6.23
N GLN A 152 -6.17 -17.47 -6.21
CA GLN A 152 -6.15 -18.64 -5.38
C GLN A 152 -6.23 -18.27 -3.91
N ALA A 153 -5.51 -17.22 -3.53
CA ALA A 153 -5.50 -16.78 -2.14
C ALA A 153 -6.88 -16.33 -1.71
N ILE A 154 -7.57 -15.60 -2.60
CA ILE A 154 -8.90 -15.14 -2.32
C ILE A 154 -9.84 -16.34 -2.17
N ALA A 155 -9.74 -17.30 -3.08
CA ALA A 155 -10.60 -18.48 -3.03
C ALA A 155 -10.34 -19.29 -1.76
N LEU A 156 -9.09 -19.40 -1.37
CA LEU A 156 -8.74 -20.15 -0.20
C LEU A 156 -9.30 -19.48 1.06
N ASN A 157 -9.20 -18.17 1.14
CA ASN A 157 -9.73 -17.45 2.28
C ASN A 157 -11.26 -17.59 2.34
N GLY A 158 -11.88 -17.54 1.19
CA GLY A 158 -13.33 -17.65 1.13
C GLY A 158 -13.80 -19.04 1.50
N SER A 159 -13.07 -20.06 1.11
CA SER A 159 -13.51 -21.40 1.42
C SER A 159 -13.43 -21.65 2.91
N GLY A 160 -12.42 -21.08 3.57
CA GLY A 160 -12.33 -21.26 5.01
C GLY A 160 -13.49 -20.58 5.69
N LYS A 161 -13.91 -19.44 5.14
CA LYS A 161 -14.95 -18.72 5.75
C LYS A 161 -16.28 -19.35 5.54
N SER A 162 -16.52 -19.99 4.46
CA SER A 162 -17.77 -20.57 4.16
C SER A 162 -17.97 -21.91 4.83
N GLN A 163 -17.01 -22.42 5.56
CA GLN A 163 -17.17 -23.65 6.22
C GLN A 163 -18.18 -23.44 7.29
N PRO A 164 -19.15 -24.25 7.42
CA PRO A 164 -20.19 -24.05 8.41
C PRO A 164 -19.61 -24.43 9.72
N SER A 165 -19.97 -23.79 10.72
CA SER A 165 -19.41 -24.12 11.97
C SER A 165 -20.19 -25.24 12.48
N LYS A 166 -19.62 -26.16 13.13
CA LYS A 166 -20.33 -27.25 13.62
C LYS A 166 -20.55 -27.20 15.02
#